data_cdc5bb938267065cd7fad1adfefa0b1b
#
_entry.id   cdc5bb938267065cd7fad1adfefa0b1b
#
_cell.length_a   1.000
_cell.length_b   1.000
_cell.length_c   1.000
_cell.angle_alpha   90.00
_cell.angle_beta   90.00
_cell.angle_gamma   90.00
#
_symmetry.space_group_name_H-M   'P 1'
#
loop_
_entity.id
_entity.type
_entity.pdbx_description
1 polymer ?
#
loop_
_entity_poly.entity_id
_entity_poly.type
_entity_poly.pdbx_seq_one_letter_code
_entity_poly.pdbx_strand_id
1 'polypeptide(L)'
;MKCEICPHHCEIQEGKTGICHAWTMQNGELTSLNYGKVTSLALDPIEKKPLIQFYPESRILSLGSFGCNLNCPWCQNDSISRGEAESVFLSPEEIVQKAKELVPAGNIGIAFTYNEPMICPDFIVDTAKLSHEEGLKNVLVTNGMITAEAHERFLPFIDAYNIDLKTAYAQSYR
;
A
#
# COMPACT_ATOMS: atom_id res chain seq x y z
N MET A 1 -18.64 -10.39 9.44
CA MET A 1 -18.69 -8.90 9.35
C MET A 1 -18.35 -8.48 7.94
N LYS A 2 -18.94 -7.40 7.45
CA LYS A 2 -18.67 -6.87 6.12
C LYS A 2 -17.46 -5.94 6.14
N CYS A 3 -16.50 -6.16 5.23
CA CYS A 3 -15.34 -5.28 5.06
C CYS A 3 -15.72 -4.10 4.15
N GLU A 4 -15.42 -2.87 4.57
CA GLU A 4 -15.79 -1.65 3.84
C GLU A 4 -14.58 -0.95 3.17
N ILE A 5 -13.44 -1.64 3.06
CA ILE A 5 -12.20 -1.03 2.52
C ILE A 5 -12.26 -0.88 0.99
N CYS A 6 -12.78 -1.86 0.28
CA CYS A 6 -12.84 -1.83 -1.19
C CYS A 6 -14.20 -2.29 -1.73
N PRO A 7 -14.49 -2.07 -3.03
CA PRO A 7 -15.80 -2.40 -3.64
C PRO A 7 -16.20 -3.88 -3.61
N HIS A 8 -15.32 -4.80 -3.22
CA HIS A 8 -15.68 -6.20 -3.05
C HIS A 8 -16.58 -6.43 -1.83
N HIS A 9 -16.52 -5.56 -0.81
CA HIS A 9 -17.36 -5.65 0.38
C HIS A 9 -17.46 -7.06 0.96
N CYS A 10 -16.31 -7.74 1.11
CA CYS A 10 -16.24 -9.14 1.53
C CYS A 10 -16.97 -9.37 2.85
N GLU A 11 -17.86 -10.36 2.89
CA GLU A 11 -18.44 -10.90 4.13
C GLU A 11 -17.48 -11.92 4.74
N ILE A 12 -16.66 -11.48 5.68
CA ILE A 12 -15.59 -12.29 6.27
C ILE A 12 -16.13 -13.01 7.52
N GLN A 13 -16.07 -14.32 7.53
CA GLN A 13 -16.43 -15.18 8.66
C GLN A 13 -15.22 -15.38 9.59
N GLU A 14 -15.50 -15.79 10.85
CA GLU A 14 -14.45 -16.08 11.83
C GLU A 14 -13.38 -17.04 11.28
N GLY A 15 -12.11 -16.66 11.42
CA GLY A 15 -10.96 -17.42 10.93
C GLY A 15 -10.80 -17.45 9.41
N LYS A 16 -11.60 -16.71 8.64
CA LYS A 16 -11.47 -16.58 7.17
C LYS A 16 -10.89 -15.25 6.78
N THR A 17 -10.36 -15.17 5.57
CA THR A 17 -9.80 -13.95 4.99
C THR A 17 -10.69 -13.39 3.88
N GLY A 18 -10.60 -12.08 3.64
CA GLY A 18 -11.16 -11.45 2.45
C GLY A 18 -10.38 -11.82 1.19
N ILE A 19 -10.92 -11.48 0.00
CA ILE A 19 -10.31 -11.76 -1.31
C ILE A 19 -8.89 -11.20 -1.46
N CYS A 20 -8.58 -10.11 -0.76
CA CYS A 20 -7.27 -9.46 -0.79
C CYS A 20 -6.21 -10.15 0.08
N HIS A 21 -6.55 -11.16 0.88
CA HIS A 21 -5.71 -11.86 1.86
C HIS A 21 -5.10 -10.98 2.96
N ALA A 22 -5.54 -9.72 3.08
CA ALA A 22 -5.02 -8.75 4.05
C ALA A 22 -5.92 -8.53 5.26
N TRP A 23 -7.16 -9.00 5.23
CA TRP A 23 -8.13 -8.86 6.31
C TRP A 23 -8.71 -10.20 6.72
N THR A 24 -8.80 -10.41 8.02
CA THR A 24 -9.41 -11.59 8.63
C THR A 24 -10.42 -11.19 9.70
N MET A 25 -11.29 -12.14 10.07
CA MET A 25 -12.13 -12.02 11.25
C MET A 25 -11.50 -12.81 12.39
N GLN A 26 -11.23 -12.15 13.50
CA GLN A 26 -10.70 -12.76 14.72
C GLN A 26 -11.46 -12.21 15.94
N ASN A 27 -12.00 -13.10 16.77
CA ASN A 27 -12.74 -12.75 17.97
C ASN A 27 -13.90 -11.76 17.72
N GLY A 28 -14.55 -11.87 16.55
CA GLY A 28 -15.66 -11.00 16.15
C GLY A 28 -15.25 -9.62 15.62
N GLU A 29 -13.95 -9.38 15.41
CA GLU A 29 -13.44 -8.12 14.89
C GLU A 29 -12.65 -8.32 13.58
N LEU A 30 -12.75 -7.32 12.66
CA LEU A 30 -11.93 -7.28 11.46
C LEU A 30 -10.51 -6.85 11.82
N THR A 31 -9.54 -7.72 11.55
CA THR A 31 -8.14 -7.52 11.88
C THR A 31 -7.30 -7.51 10.60
N SER A 32 -6.40 -6.54 10.48
CA SER A 32 -5.43 -6.48 9.39
C SER A 32 -4.32 -7.51 9.62
N LEU A 33 -4.04 -8.33 8.60
CA LEU A 33 -2.95 -9.31 8.60
C LEU A 33 -1.62 -8.71 8.10
N ASN A 34 -1.70 -7.60 7.36
CA ASN A 34 -0.53 -7.01 6.69
C ASN A 34 -0.07 -5.67 7.27
N TYR A 35 -0.69 -5.19 8.36
CA TYR A 35 -0.21 -3.99 9.06
C TYR A 35 1.24 -4.18 9.53
N GLY A 36 2.14 -3.31 9.09
CA GLY A 36 3.56 -3.37 9.42
C GLY A 36 4.33 -4.55 8.81
N LYS A 37 3.67 -5.40 8.01
CA LYS A 37 4.31 -6.55 7.35
C LYS A 37 4.93 -6.13 6.02
N VAL A 38 6.25 -5.99 6.02
CA VAL A 38 7.04 -5.52 4.88
C VAL A 38 7.65 -6.70 4.15
N THR A 39 7.31 -6.86 2.88
CA THR A 39 7.85 -7.88 1.96
C THR A 39 8.99 -7.34 1.10
N SER A 40 9.00 -6.04 0.88
CA SER A 40 9.96 -5.39 -0.02
C SER A 40 10.28 -3.99 0.47
N LEU A 41 11.56 -3.64 0.48
CA LEU A 41 12.05 -2.31 0.81
C LEU A 41 13.25 -1.98 -0.09
N ALA A 42 13.15 -0.90 -0.88
CA ALA A 42 14.21 -0.50 -1.80
C ALA A 42 14.23 1.02 -2.02
N LEU A 43 15.40 1.60 -2.16
CA LEU A 43 15.55 2.99 -2.58
C LEU A 43 15.57 3.05 -4.12
N ASP A 44 14.44 3.40 -4.71
CA ASP A 44 14.23 3.44 -6.15
C ASP A 44 14.26 4.87 -6.71
N PRO A 45 14.63 5.07 -7.99
CA PRO A 45 14.32 6.31 -8.70
C PRO A 45 12.82 6.59 -8.71
N ILE A 46 12.43 7.88 -8.59
CA ILE A 46 11.02 8.28 -8.59
C ILE A 46 10.30 7.89 -9.90
N GLU A 47 11.03 7.86 -11.00
CA GLU A 47 10.54 7.48 -12.33
C GLU A 47 10.08 6.02 -12.39
N LYS A 48 10.59 5.14 -11.52
CA LYS A 48 10.06 3.77 -11.34
C LYS A 48 8.64 3.73 -10.76
N LYS A 49 8.16 4.85 -10.20
CA LYS A 49 6.78 5.00 -9.71
C LYS A 49 5.88 5.67 -10.74
N PRO A 50 6.23 5.65 -12.03
CA PRO A 50 5.85 6.49 -13.17
C PRO A 50 5.43 7.93 -12.83
N LEU A 51 6.20 8.60 -11.96
CA LEU A 51 5.97 9.98 -11.53
C LEU A 51 7.04 10.92 -12.07
N ILE A 52 7.12 11.03 -13.40
CA ILE A 52 8.20 11.73 -14.13
C ILE A 52 8.29 13.22 -13.78
N GLN A 53 7.18 13.86 -13.42
CA GLN A 53 7.12 15.29 -13.12
C GLN A 53 7.15 15.60 -11.61
N PHE A 54 7.14 14.58 -10.76
CA PHE A 54 7.16 14.73 -9.32
C PHE A 54 8.58 14.55 -8.81
N TYR A 55 9.26 15.64 -8.47
CA TYR A 55 10.67 15.64 -8.04
C TYR A 55 11.60 14.84 -8.96
N PRO A 56 11.75 15.21 -10.25
CA PRO A 56 12.55 14.45 -11.22
C PRO A 56 13.97 14.17 -10.71
N GLU A 57 14.52 13.00 -11.07
CA GLU A 57 15.87 12.53 -10.70
C GLU A 57 16.06 12.24 -9.21
N SER A 58 15.03 12.40 -8.38
CA SER A 58 15.08 12.03 -6.97
C SER A 58 14.93 10.52 -6.78
N ARG A 59 15.17 10.10 -5.54
CA ARG A 59 14.90 8.72 -5.11
C ARG A 59 13.78 8.70 -4.08
N ILE A 60 13.14 7.55 -3.94
CA ILE A 60 12.08 7.35 -2.96
C ILE A 60 12.19 5.96 -2.34
N LEU A 61 12.04 5.87 -1.02
CA LEU A 61 12.01 4.59 -0.31
C LEU A 61 10.71 3.85 -0.65
N SER A 62 10.83 2.83 -1.46
CA SER A 62 9.71 2.00 -1.92
C SER A 62 9.41 0.91 -0.91
N LEU A 63 8.18 0.87 -0.44
CA LEU A 63 7.68 0.00 0.60
C LEU A 63 6.59 -0.90 0.03
N GLY A 64 6.76 -2.21 0.12
CA GLY A 64 5.78 -3.22 -0.24
C GLY A 64 5.36 -4.08 0.93
N SER A 65 4.10 -4.49 0.91
CA SER A 65 3.53 -5.47 1.81
C SER A 65 3.01 -6.67 1.01
N PHE A 66 2.06 -7.42 1.54
CA PHE A 66 1.39 -8.47 0.80
C PHE A 66 -0.10 -8.20 0.63
N GLY A 67 -0.71 -8.95 -0.28
CA GLY A 67 -2.13 -8.87 -0.58
C GLY A 67 -2.48 -7.85 -1.66
N CYS A 68 -3.58 -8.14 -2.36
CA CYS A 68 -4.15 -7.28 -3.39
C CYS A 68 -5.62 -7.62 -3.59
N ASN A 69 -6.46 -6.61 -3.81
CA ASN A 69 -7.88 -6.79 -4.11
C ASN A 69 -8.17 -7.09 -5.59
N LEU A 70 -7.12 -7.27 -6.42
CA LEU A 70 -7.20 -7.75 -7.80
C LEU A 70 -6.41 -9.03 -8.00
N ASN A 71 -6.80 -9.81 -9.00
CA ASN A 71 -6.16 -11.06 -9.39
C ASN A 71 -5.71 -11.01 -10.85
N CYS A 72 -4.83 -10.05 -11.18
CA CYS A 72 -4.34 -9.85 -12.55
C CYS A 72 -3.49 -11.04 -13.01
N PRO A 73 -3.80 -11.70 -14.14
CA PRO A 73 -3.03 -12.85 -14.61
C PRO A 73 -1.61 -12.49 -15.09
N TRP A 74 -1.32 -11.21 -15.29
CA TRP A 74 0.00 -10.68 -15.66
C TRP A 74 0.70 -9.94 -14.52
N CYS A 75 0.36 -10.23 -13.26
CA CYS A 75 0.93 -9.54 -12.11
C CYS A 75 2.43 -9.83 -11.99
N GLN A 76 3.27 -8.79 -12.06
CA GLN A 76 4.73 -8.93 -11.87
C GLN A 76 5.11 -9.31 -10.44
N ASN A 77 4.26 -8.95 -9.48
CA ASN A 77 4.48 -9.16 -8.06
C ASN A 77 3.51 -10.23 -7.50
N ASP A 78 3.22 -11.26 -8.28
CA ASP A 78 2.24 -12.31 -7.93
C ASP A 78 2.54 -12.96 -6.58
N SER A 79 3.81 -13.23 -6.30
CA SER A 79 4.24 -13.88 -5.05
C SER A 79 3.87 -13.10 -3.78
N ILE A 80 3.89 -11.77 -3.83
CA ILE A 80 3.49 -10.94 -2.68
C ILE A 80 2.01 -10.56 -2.74
N SER A 81 1.43 -10.43 -3.94
CA SER A 81 0.02 -10.07 -4.11
C SER A 81 -0.94 -11.14 -3.62
N ARG A 82 -0.51 -12.40 -3.57
CA ARG A 82 -1.33 -13.57 -3.14
C ARG A 82 -1.19 -13.91 -1.65
N GLY A 83 -0.37 -13.19 -0.89
CA GLY A 83 -0.33 -13.28 0.56
C GLY A 83 0.57 -14.36 1.18
N GLU A 84 1.40 -15.05 0.39
CA GLU A 84 2.30 -16.12 0.87
C GLU A 84 3.79 -15.68 0.96
N ALA A 85 4.07 -14.40 0.82
CA ALA A 85 5.43 -13.90 0.85
C ALA A 85 5.97 -13.78 2.29
N GLU A 86 7.24 -14.13 2.46
CA GLU A 86 7.95 -13.81 3.69
C GLU A 86 7.93 -12.31 3.94
N SER A 87 7.70 -11.93 5.19
CA SER A 87 7.65 -10.53 5.60
C SER A 87 8.34 -10.32 6.93
N VAL A 88 8.90 -9.15 7.12
CA VAL A 88 9.39 -8.68 8.42
C VAL A 88 8.43 -7.62 8.95
N PHE A 89 8.26 -7.56 10.27
CA PHE A 89 7.50 -6.47 10.87
C PHE A 89 8.39 -5.23 11.01
N LEU A 90 7.91 -4.11 10.49
CA LEU A 90 8.47 -2.79 10.72
C LEU A 90 7.34 -1.84 11.15
N SER A 91 7.55 -1.13 12.25
CA SER A 91 6.61 -0.11 12.69
C SER A 91 6.64 1.13 11.77
N PRO A 92 5.59 1.98 11.79
CA PRO A 92 5.62 3.26 11.08
C PRO A 92 6.86 4.11 11.40
N GLU A 93 7.28 4.16 12.68
CA GLU A 93 8.45 4.91 13.14
C GLU A 93 9.75 4.34 12.54
N GLU A 94 9.89 3.01 12.50
CA GLU A 94 11.06 2.35 11.91
C GLU A 94 11.16 2.61 10.41
N ILE A 95 10.03 2.62 9.69
CA ILE A 95 9.98 2.96 8.26
C ILE A 95 10.40 4.41 8.03
N VAL A 96 9.83 5.35 8.80
CA VAL A 96 10.17 6.77 8.68
C VAL A 96 11.63 7.02 9.05
N GLN A 97 12.15 6.37 10.09
CA GLN A 97 13.56 6.47 10.44
C GLN A 97 14.48 5.99 9.30
N LYS A 98 14.16 4.84 8.67
CA LYS A 98 14.89 4.37 7.47
C LYS A 98 14.81 5.35 6.31
N ALA A 99 13.65 5.98 6.07
CA ALA A 99 13.49 6.97 5.04
C ALA A 99 14.36 8.21 5.30
N LYS A 100 14.46 8.68 6.55
CA LYS A 100 15.32 9.79 6.97
C LYS A 100 16.80 9.48 6.76
N GLU A 101 17.26 8.30 7.13
CA GLU A 101 18.64 7.85 6.95
C GLU A 101 19.08 7.85 5.49
N LEU A 102 18.12 7.72 4.56
CA LEU A 102 18.37 7.70 3.12
C LEU A 102 18.28 9.10 2.45
N VAL A 103 17.92 10.17 3.18
CA VAL A 103 17.88 11.54 2.64
C VAL A 103 19.22 11.95 2.02
N PRO A 104 20.41 11.69 2.63
CA PRO A 104 21.69 11.99 2.01
C PRO A 104 21.95 11.24 0.69
N ALA A 105 21.24 10.12 0.46
CA ALA A 105 21.29 9.35 -0.79
C ALA A 105 20.25 9.79 -1.83
N GLY A 106 19.57 10.93 -1.61
CA GLY A 106 18.57 11.52 -2.50
C GLY A 106 17.14 11.06 -2.25
N ASN A 107 16.87 10.41 -1.12
CA ASN A 107 15.50 10.02 -0.75
C ASN A 107 14.65 11.25 -0.44
N ILE A 108 13.48 11.35 -1.06
CA ILE A 108 12.50 12.42 -0.79
C ILE A 108 11.36 11.97 0.13
N GLY A 109 11.21 10.64 0.36
CA GLY A 109 10.08 10.15 1.14
C GLY A 109 9.79 8.67 0.97
N ILE A 110 8.53 8.29 1.09
CA ILE A 110 8.06 6.92 1.07
C ILE A 110 7.05 6.72 -0.07
N ALA A 111 7.27 5.67 -0.87
CA ALA A 111 6.30 5.20 -1.86
C ALA A 111 5.71 3.86 -1.40
N PHE A 112 4.43 3.84 -1.10
CA PHE A 112 3.66 2.62 -0.86
C PHE A 112 3.33 1.98 -2.21
N THR A 113 3.86 0.77 -2.47
CA THR A 113 3.89 0.19 -3.82
C THR A 113 4.05 -1.35 -3.78
N TYR A 114 4.31 -1.96 -4.94
CA TYR A 114 4.56 -3.38 -5.21
C TYR A 114 3.33 -4.30 -5.11
N ASN A 115 2.58 -4.29 -4.01
CA ASN A 115 1.25 -4.89 -3.88
C ASN A 115 0.17 -3.80 -4.04
N GLU A 116 -1.08 -4.04 -3.58
CA GLU A 116 -2.06 -2.96 -3.46
C GLU A 116 -1.98 -2.33 -2.06
N PRO A 117 -1.38 -1.15 -1.91
CA PRO A 117 -1.19 -0.56 -0.58
C PRO A 117 -2.50 -0.12 0.08
N MET A 118 -3.49 0.36 -0.69
CA MET A 118 -4.73 0.92 -0.14
C MET A 118 -5.62 -0.08 0.60
N ILE A 119 -5.34 -1.39 0.52
CA ILE A 119 -6.05 -2.38 1.33
C ILE A 119 -5.67 -2.35 2.81
N CYS A 120 -4.61 -1.62 3.21
CA CYS A 120 -4.23 -1.40 4.60
C CYS A 120 -4.18 0.10 4.93
N PRO A 121 -5.33 0.80 4.95
CA PRO A 121 -5.38 2.26 5.13
C PRO A 121 -4.79 2.71 6.47
N ASP A 122 -4.92 1.93 7.53
CA ASP A 122 -4.41 2.28 8.87
C ASP A 122 -2.88 2.43 8.84
N PHE A 123 -2.17 1.49 8.21
CA PHE A 123 -0.72 1.56 8.11
C PHE A 123 -0.24 2.74 7.24
N ILE A 124 -0.98 3.05 6.16
CA ILE A 124 -0.70 4.23 5.35
C ILE A 124 -0.85 5.50 6.20
N VAL A 125 -1.98 5.65 6.91
CA VAL A 125 -2.26 6.82 7.75
C VAL A 125 -1.15 7.03 8.78
N ASP A 126 -0.82 5.99 9.54
CA ASP A 126 0.14 6.08 10.63
C ASP A 126 1.54 6.42 10.10
N THR A 127 1.97 5.74 9.04
CA THR A 127 3.30 5.98 8.44
C THR A 127 3.36 7.35 7.75
N ALA A 128 2.33 7.73 6.98
CA ALA A 128 2.33 8.95 6.19
C ALA A 128 2.26 10.22 7.07
N LYS A 129 1.55 10.18 8.19
CA LYS A 129 1.55 11.27 9.17
C LYS A 129 2.95 11.54 9.71
N LEU A 130 3.60 10.49 10.23
CA LEU A 130 4.96 10.59 10.76
C LEU A 130 5.96 11.03 9.69
N SER A 131 5.80 10.55 8.47
CA SER A 131 6.61 10.95 7.31
C SER A 131 6.48 12.46 7.03
N HIS A 132 5.27 13.00 7.03
CA HIS A 132 5.02 14.45 6.85
C HIS A 132 5.60 15.29 8.00
N GLU A 133 5.53 14.83 9.25
CA GLU A 133 6.15 15.52 10.41
C GLU A 133 7.66 15.68 10.23
N GLU A 134 8.30 14.76 9.52
CA GLU A 134 9.72 14.79 9.19
C GLU A 134 10.02 15.49 7.83
N GLY A 135 9.02 16.13 7.21
CA GLY A 135 9.16 16.86 5.95
C GLY A 135 9.33 15.97 4.71
N LEU A 136 9.11 14.67 4.84
CA LEU A 136 9.20 13.69 3.75
C LEU A 136 7.89 13.65 2.94
N LYS A 137 7.99 13.17 1.69
CA LYS A 137 6.87 13.00 0.77
C LYS A 137 6.27 11.60 0.82
N ASN A 138 4.98 11.49 0.57
CA ASN A 138 4.26 10.23 0.52
C ASN A 138 3.62 10.01 -0.85
N VAL A 139 3.89 8.87 -1.45
CA VAL A 139 3.43 8.50 -2.78
C VAL A 139 2.69 7.17 -2.73
N LEU A 140 1.60 7.05 -3.48
CA LEU A 140 0.90 5.80 -3.70
C LEU A 140 1.02 5.34 -5.17
N VAL A 141 1.39 4.07 -5.36
CA VAL A 141 1.26 3.36 -6.64
C VAL A 141 0.20 2.28 -6.43
N THR A 142 -0.96 2.45 -7.07
CA THR A 142 -2.18 1.73 -6.72
C THR A 142 -3.03 1.39 -7.94
N ASN A 143 -3.90 0.39 -7.82
CA ASN A 143 -4.93 0.07 -8.81
C ASN A 143 -6.20 0.95 -8.69
N GLY A 144 -6.28 1.79 -7.65
CA GLY A 144 -7.40 2.70 -7.43
C GLY A 144 -8.70 2.06 -6.92
N MET A 145 -8.76 0.74 -6.72
CA MET A 145 -9.96 0.06 -6.24
C MET A 145 -10.13 0.16 -4.72
N ILE A 146 -10.67 1.28 -4.26
CA ILE A 146 -10.96 1.57 -2.86
C ILE A 146 -12.32 2.25 -2.72
N THR A 147 -12.97 2.14 -1.57
CA THR A 147 -14.17 2.95 -1.26
C THR A 147 -13.78 4.40 -0.96
N ALA A 148 -14.70 5.34 -1.20
CA ALA A 148 -14.47 6.74 -0.91
C ALA A 148 -14.14 6.96 0.58
N GLU A 149 -14.89 6.31 1.46
CA GLU A 149 -14.73 6.40 2.92
C GLU A 149 -13.35 5.93 3.39
N ALA A 150 -12.86 4.83 2.82
CA ALA A 150 -11.52 4.34 3.16
C ALA A 150 -10.42 5.24 2.59
N HIS A 151 -10.61 5.81 1.38
CA HIS A 151 -9.67 6.72 0.74
C HIS A 151 -9.55 8.05 1.50
N GLU A 152 -10.67 8.63 1.95
CA GLU A 152 -10.69 9.88 2.71
C GLU A 152 -9.81 9.85 3.96
N ARG A 153 -9.57 8.67 4.55
CA ARG A 153 -8.78 8.48 5.77
C ARG A 153 -7.31 8.87 5.58
N PHE A 154 -6.72 8.60 4.42
CA PHE A 154 -5.30 8.87 4.14
C PHE A 154 -5.07 9.91 3.04
N LEU A 155 -6.11 10.33 2.31
CA LEU A 155 -6.00 11.34 1.25
C LEU A 155 -5.22 12.58 1.67
N PRO A 156 -5.40 13.18 2.88
CA PRO A 156 -4.68 14.38 3.28
C PRO A 156 -3.17 14.19 3.46
N PHE A 157 -2.70 12.94 3.52
CA PHE A 157 -1.31 12.60 3.81
C PHE A 157 -0.54 12.11 2.59
N ILE A 158 -1.15 12.11 1.39
CA ILE A 158 -0.52 11.63 0.16
C ILE A 158 -0.26 12.80 -0.79
N ASP A 159 1.00 12.98 -1.19
CA ASP A 159 1.45 14.07 -2.06
C ASP A 159 1.26 13.75 -3.55
N ALA A 160 1.36 12.46 -3.94
CA ALA A 160 1.19 12.06 -5.33
C ALA A 160 0.68 10.62 -5.48
N TYR A 161 -0.04 10.38 -6.57
CA TYR A 161 -0.59 9.07 -6.95
C TYR A 161 -0.13 8.68 -8.34
N ASN A 162 0.28 7.42 -8.50
CA ASN A 162 0.21 6.72 -9.78
C ASN A 162 -0.93 5.72 -9.69
N ILE A 163 -1.96 5.89 -10.51
CA ILE A 163 -3.12 5.00 -10.56
C ILE A 163 -3.04 4.14 -11.81
N ASP A 164 -2.83 2.84 -11.62
CA ASP A 164 -2.73 1.85 -12.69
C ASP A 164 -4.12 1.41 -13.15
N LEU A 165 -4.57 1.89 -14.28
CA LEU A 165 -5.77 1.36 -14.93
C LEU A 165 -5.46 -0.04 -15.49
N LYS A 166 -5.88 -1.09 -14.78
CA LYS A 166 -5.55 -2.48 -15.13
C LYS A 166 -6.30 -3.01 -16.35
N THR A 167 -7.48 -2.46 -16.64
CA THR A 167 -8.30 -2.80 -17.81
C THR A 167 -9.25 -1.66 -18.13
N ALA A 168 -9.69 -1.57 -19.40
CA ALA A 168 -10.75 -0.66 -19.84
C ALA A 168 -12.15 -1.27 -19.66
N TYR A 169 -12.25 -2.53 -19.27
CA TYR A 169 -13.51 -3.25 -19.17
C TYR A 169 -13.94 -3.44 -17.71
N ALA A 170 -15.08 -2.84 -17.33
CA ALA A 170 -15.60 -2.89 -15.95
C ALA A 170 -15.81 -4.32 -15.42
N GLN A 171 -16.18 -5.27 -16.28
CA GLN A 171 -16.37 -6.68 -15.88
C GLN A 171 -15.07 -7.37 -15.42
N SER A 172 -13.91 -6.84 -15.81
CA SER A 172 -12.60 -7.41 -15.42
C SER A 172 -12.16 -6.98 -14.02
N TYR A 173 -12.88 -6.07 -13.38
CA TYR A 173 -12.67 -5.65 -11.99
C TYR A 173 -13.55 -6.38 -10.98
N ARG A 174 -14.26 -7.46 -11.40
CA ARG A 174 -15.19 -8.23 -10.58
C ARG A 174 -14.58 -9.52 -10.08
#